data_594cf1c94554cf171aa4a36bb1938095
#
_entry.id   594cf1c94554cf171aa4a36bb1938095
#
_cell.length_a   1.000
_cell.length_b   1.000
_cell.length_c   1.000
_cell.angle_alpha   90.00
_cell.angle_beta   90.00
_cell.angle_gamma   90.00
#
_symmetry.space_group_name_H-M   'P 1'
#
loop_
_entity.id
_entity.type
_entity.pdbx_description
1 polymer ?
#
loop_
_entity_poly.entity_id
_entity_poly.type
_entity_poly.pdbx_seq_one_letter_code
_entity_poly.pdbx_strand_id
1 'polypeptide(L)'
;LSIGDESVKNSLKNCLAVGADYAYLAADDAYQNADPEVIAKELQAAKAEIEEKTGKKFDIVFCGKETTDFASGQVGTILAKELSAPVTADVVDITAGEGKVTVKQETEEGYCMIESGLPCVVAVNKPEYDPRYPTIKSKMAARKKPIEELAAEEAGAAQVEVLRVYAPAKRAAGVKIKAEDPAEAVSQALAMMSEAKAI
;
A
#
# COMPACT_ATOMS: atom_id res chain seq x y z
N LEU A 1 -1.84 10.57 -7.35
CA LEU A 1 -1.22 9.86 -8.48
C LEU A 1 -1.50 8.38 -8.34
N SER A 2 -1.80 7.70 -9.46
CA SER A 2 -1.90 6.25 -9.58
C SER A 2 -1.41 5.82 -10.95
N ILE A 3 -0.94 4.57 -11.03
CA ILE A 3 -0.64 3.89 -12.29
C ILE A 3 -1.77 2.89 -12.54
N GLY A 4 -2.16 2.67 -13.79
CA GLY A 4 -3.13 1.66 -14.15
C GLY A 4 -4.00 2.02 -15.35
N ASP A 5 -4.99 1.18 -15.58
CA ASP A 5 -5.96 1.36 -16.65
C ASP A 5 -7.09 2.36 -16.30
N GLU A 6 -8.01 2.55 -17.24
CA GLU A 6 -9.18 3.43 -17.08
C GLU A 6 -10.03 3.15 -15.81
N SER A 7 -10.05 1.92 -15.29
CA SER A 7 -10.85 1.56 -14.11
C SER A 7 -10.39 2.29 -12.86
N VAL A 8 -9.12 2.65 -12.77
CA VAL A 8 -8.50 3.39 -11.65
C VAL A 8 -9.10 4.78 -11.47
N LYS A 9 -9.66 5.39 -12.53
CA LYS A 9 -10.30 6.71 -12.45
C LYS A 9 -11.41 6.77 -11.40
N ASN A 10 -12.12 5.66 -11.15
CA ASN A 10 -13.14 5.61 -10.10
C ASN A 10 -12.53 5.78 -8.70
N SER A 11 -11.39 5.14 -8.45
CA SER A 11 -10.66 5.27 -7.18
C SER A 11 -10.11 6.67 -7.00
N LEU A 12 -9.54 7.27 -8.05
CA LEU A 12 -9.08 8.66 -8.04
C LEU A 12 -10.22 9.66 -7.77
N LYS A 13 -11.42 9.42 -8.34
CA LYS A 13 -12.61 10.24 -8.02
C LYS A 13 -13.02 10.13 -6.54
N ASN A 14 -12.88 8.97 -5.94
CA ASN A 14 -13.12 8.80 -4.50
C ASN A 14 -12.09 9.59 -3.68
N CYS A 15 -10.81 9.58 -4.05
CA CYS A 15 -9.79 10.39 -3.39
C CYS A 15 -10.11 11.89 -3.48
N LEU A 16 -10.52 12.37 -4.66
CA LEU A 16 -10.97 13.74 -4.85
C LEU A 16 -12.20 14.09 -3.99
N ALA A 17 -13.10 13.11 -3.78
CA ALA A 17 -14.30 13.30 -2.97
C ALA A 17 -14.05 13.40 -1.47
N VAL A 18 -12.93 12.84 -0.97
CA VAL A 18 -12.53 12.92 0.45
C VAL A 18 -11.50 14.00 0.75
N GLY A 19 -11.12 14.79 -0.28
CA GLY A 19 -10.35 16.02 -0.04
C GLY A 19 -9.05 16.18 -0.82
N ALA A 20 -8.71 15.26 -1.74
CA ALA A 20 -7.59 15.50 -2.65
C ALA A 20 -7.89 16.68 -3.59
N ASP A 21 -6.89 17.51 -3.85
CA ASP A 21 -7.03 18.69 -4.71
C ASP A 21 -6.91 18.30 -6.18
N TYR A 22 -5.96 17.46 -6.53
CA TYR A 22 -5.65 17.02 -7.89
C TYR A 22 -5.60 15.49 -7.96
N ALA A 23 -5.81 14.95 -9.15
CA ALA A 23 -5.68 13.54 -9.42
C ALA A 23 -4.97 13.33 -10.77
N TYR A 24 -3.98 12.45 -10.78
CA TYR A 24 -3.17 12.12 -11.94
C TYR A 24 -3.19 10.61 -12.15
N LEU A 25 -3.29 10.21 -13.40
CA LEU A 25 -3.24 8.82 -13.83
C LEU A 25 -2.09 8.65 -14.83
N ALA A 26 -1.07 7.89 -14.48
CA ALA A 26 -0.14 7.34 -15.44
C ALA A 26 -0.83 6.11 -16.06
N ALA A 27 -1.31 6.28 -17.31
CA ALA A 27 -2.08 5.25 -17.99
C ALA A 27 -1.14 4.16 -18.52
N ASP A 28 -1.18 2.99 -17.92
CA ASP A 28 -0.42 1.82 -18.34
C ASP A 28 -1.28 0.55 -18.21
N ASP A 29 -1.62 -0.05 -19.35
CA ASP A 29 -2.36 -1.31 -19.41
C ASP A 29 -1.49 -2.53 -19.04
N ALA A 30 -0.18 -2.39 -19.10
CA ALA A 30 0.78 -3.45 -18.78
C ALA A 30 1.16 -3.49 -17.28
N TYR A 31 0.72 -2.53 -16.47
CA TYR A 31 1.09 -2.40 -15.06
C TYR A 31 0.87 -3.67 -14.22
N GLN A 32 -0.11 -4.51 -14.60
CA GLN A 32 -0.41 -5.77 -13.91
C GLN A 32 0.73 -6.80 -13.99
N ASN A 33 1.63 -6.64 -14.96
CA ASN A 33 2.81 -7.48 -15.15
C ASN A 33 4.09 -6.80 -14.65
N ALA A 34 3.97 -5.56 -14.17
CA ALA A 34 5.11 -4.81 -13.64
C ALA A 34 5.49 -5.32 -12.25
N ASP A 35 6.77 -5.42 -11.99
CA ASP A 35 7.26 -5.66 -10.64
C ASP A 35 7.37 -4.34 -9.83
N PRO A 36 7.62 -4.40 -8.51
CA PRO A 36 7.71 -3.21 -7.68
C PRO A 36 8.77 -2.20 -8.11
N GLU A 37 9.84 -2.64 -8.78
CA GLU A 37 10.90 -1.74 -9.28
C GLU A 37 10.41 -0.93 -10.47
N VAL A 38 9.75 -1.55 -11.42
CA VAL A 38 9.13 -0.88 -12.59
C VAL A 38 8.10 0.13 -12.11
N ILE A 39 7.19 -0.27 -11.22
CA ILE A 39 6.16 0.61 -10.66
C ILE A 39 6.79 1.82 -9.96
N ALA A 40 7.85 1.62 -9.18
CA ALA A 40 8.51 2.72 -8.47
C ALA A 40 9.18 3.71 -9.43
N LYS A 41 9.81 3.24 -10.51
CA LYS A 41 10.40 4.10 -11.55
C LYS A 41 9.36 4.90 -12.32
N GLU A 42 8.24 4.28 -12.68
CA GLU A 42 7.10 4.99 -13.29
C GLU A 42 6.53 6.06 -12.36
N LEU A 43 6.36 5.76 -11.07
CA LEU A 43 5.92 6.74 -10.07
C LEU A 43 6.91 7.89 -9.92
N GLN A 44 8.22 7.62 -9.98
CA GLN A 44 9.26 8.65 -9.96
C GLN A 44 9.14 9.57 -11.19
N ALA A 45 9.03 9.00 -12.39
CA ALA A 45 8.91 9.74 -13.64
C ALA A 45 7.62 10.59 -13.65
N ALA A 46 6.48 9.99 -13.29
CA ALA A 46 5.20 10.68 -13.20
C ALA A 46 5.24 11.81 -12.16
N LYS A 47 5.89 11.61 -11.00
CA LYS A 47 6.11 12.67 -10.01
C LYS A 47 6.92 13.82 -10.59
N ALA A 48 8.00 13.54 -11.31
CA ALA A 48 8.84 14.56 -11.92
C ALA A 48 8.06 15.38 -12.98
N GLU A 49 7.26 14.73 -13.82
CA GLU A 49 6.39 15.39 -14.80
C GLU A 49 5.36 16.31 -14.11
N ILE A 50 4.73 15.87 -13.01
CA ILE A 50 3.79 16.71 -12.24
C ILE A 50 4.51 17.93 -11.66
N GLU A 51 5.70 17.76 -11.11
CA GLU A 51 6.49 18.86 -10.56
C GLU A 51 6.89 19.88 -11.62
N GLU A 52 7.26 19.42 -12.82
CA GLU A 52 7.55 20.28 -13.97
C GLU A 52 6.32 21.05 -14.43
N LYS A 53 5.19 20.35 -14.64
CA LYS A 53 3.92 20.95 -15.07
C LYS A 53 3.37 21.99 -14.08
N THR A 54 3.52 21.73 -12.80
CA THR A 54 2.93 22.57 -11.73
C THR A 54 3.89 23.64 -11.20
N GLY A 55 5.20 23.50 -11.43
CA GLY A 55 6.24 24.34 -10.85
C GLY A 55 6.37 24.16 -9.32
N LYS A 56 5.78 23.11 -8.75
CA LYS A 56 5.78 22.83 -7.30
C LYS A 56 6.54 21.55 -7.01
N LYS A 57 7.27 21.54 -5.91
CA LYS A 57 7.93 20.35 -5.38
C LYS A 57 7.05 19.68 -4.31
N PHE A 58 7.18 18.36 -4.20
CA PHE A 58 6.52 17.61 -3.14
C PHE A 58 7.49 17.39 -1.97
N ASP A 59 7.04 17.79 -0.79
CA ASP A 59 7.81 17.63 0.44
C ASP A 59 7.64 16.22 1.01
N ILE A 60 6.44 15.64 0.89
CA ILE A 60 6.13 14.30 1.41
C ILE A 60 5.44 13.48 0.33
N VAL A 61 5.90 12.26 0.14
CA VAL A 61 5.23 11.26 -0.69
C VAL A 61 4.62 10.20 0.21
N PHE A 62 3.30 10.11 0.22
CA PHE A 62 2.58 9.05 0.93
C PHE A 62 2.35 7.86 0.03
N CYS A 63 2.77 6.69 0.51
CA CYS A 63 2.45 5.38 -0.09
C CYS A 63 1.66 4.55 0.91
N GLY A 64 0.87 3.58 0.43
CA GLY A 64 0.39 2.51 1.31
C GLY A 64 1.54 1.60 1.73
N LYS A 65 1.42 0.94 2.89
CA LYS A 65 2.37 -0.10 3.31
C LYS A 65 2.51 -1.17 2.24
N GLU A 66 1.39 -1.71 1.80
CA GLU A 66 1.30 -2.80 0.82
C GLU A 66 -0.05 -2.84 0.15
N THR A 67 -0.18 -3.59 -0.94
CA THR A 67 -1.46 -3.87 -1.59
C THR A 67 -2.08 -5.15 -1.03
N THR A 68 -3.41 -5.23 -1.02
CA THR A 68 -4.14 -6.39 -0.46
C THR A 68 -3.92 -7.68 -1.25
N ASP A 69 -3.62 -7.57 -2.55
CA ASP A 69 -3.47 -8.69 -3.48
C ASP A 69 -2.05 -9.29 -3.46
N PHE A 70 -1.02 -8.47 -3.55
CA PHE A 70 0.37 -8.94 -3.60
C PHE A 70 1.10 -8.87 -2.26
N ALA A 71 0.71 -7.94 -1.37
CA ALA A 71 1.31 -7.75 -0.05
C ALA A 71 2.85 -7.67 -0.07
N SER A 72 3.44 -7.08 -1.13
CA SER A 72 4.89 -7.04 -1.32
C SER A 72 5.58 -6.02 -0.41
N GLY A 73 4.91 -4.91 -0.07
CA GLY A 73 5.45 -3.85 0.80
C GLY A 73 6.70 -3.13 0.26
N GLN A 74 7.00 -3.25 -1.04
CA GLN A 74 8.29 -2.84 -1.59
C GLN A 74 8.26 -1.48 -2.30
N VAL A 75 7.14 -1.14 -2.95
CA VAL A 75 7.07 0.03 -3.86
C VAL A 75 7.49 1.32 -3.17
N GLY A 76 6.97 1.61 -1.97
CA GLY A 76 7.31 2.85 -1.25
C GLY A 76 8.80 2.96 -0.92
N THR A 77 9.43 1.87 -0.52
CA THR A 77 10.85 1.81 -0.19
C THR A 77 11.74 1.97 -1.42
N ILE A 78 11.38 1.30 -2.53
CA ILE A 78 12.11 1.43 -3.80
C ILE A 78 11.95 2.84 -4.34
N LEU A 79 10.74 3.41 -4.31
CA LEU A 79 10.49 4.78 -4.72
C LEU A 79 11.34 5.79 -3.93
N ALA A 80 11.46 5.60 -2.62
CA ALA A 80 12.32 6.45 -1.78
C ALA A 80 13.78 6.38 -2.22
N LYS A 81 14.29 5.19 -2.53
CA LYS A 81 15.65 5.00 -3.09
C LYS A 81 15.79 5.76 -4.41
N GLU A 82 14.85 5.61 -5.34
CA GLU A 82 14.88 6.31 -6.63
C GLU A 82 14.81 7.83 -6.48
N LEU A 83 14.09 8.32 -5.48
CA LEU A 83 14.01 9.75 -5.13
C LEU A 83 15.22 10.24 -4.31
N SER A 84 16.12 9.37 -3.89
CA SER A 84 17.19 9.67 -2.94
C SER A 84 16.68 10.34 -1.66
N ALA A 85 15.52 9.89 -1.17
CA ALA A 85 14.82 10.45 -0.02
C ALA A 85 14.77 9.44 1.14
N PRO A 86 14.77 9.89 2.40
CA PRO A 86 14.54 9.02 3.54
C PRO A 86 13.12 8.41 3.48
N VAL A 87 12.98 7.20 4.03
CA VAL A 87 11.70 6.48 4.08
C VAL A 87 11.44 5.96 5.49
N THR A 88 10.18 6.05 5.92
CA THR A 88 9.68 5.32 7.09
C THR A 88 8.44 4.53 6.71
N ALA A 89 8.48 3.23 6.98
CA ALA A 89 7.34 2.30 6.76
C ALA A 89 6.55 2.08 8.06
N ASP A 90 5.40 1.42 7.95
CA ASP A 90 4.52 1.07 9.07
C ASP A 90 4.07 2.29 9.90
N VAL A 91 3.90 3.43 9.23
CA VAL A 91 3.51 4.68 9.90
C VAL A 91 2.02 4.71 10.16
N VAL A 92 1.64 4.98 11.42
CA VAL A 92 0.24 5.08 11.89
C VAL A 92 -0.17 6.50 12.25
N ASP A 93 0.78 7.39 12.46
CA ASP A 93 0.52 8.81 12.73
C ASP A 93 1.67 9.69 12.24
N ILE A 94 1.37 10.95 11.86
CA ILE A 94 2.35 11.90 11.33
C ILE A 94 2.05 13.32 11.80
N THR A 95 3.09 14.01 12.21
CA THR A 95 3.05 15.44 12.53
C THR A 95 4.09 16.17 11.69
N ALA A 96 3.63 17.15 10.88
CA ALA A 96 4.50 17.99 10.08
C ALA A 96 4.98 19.20 10.88
N GLY A 97 6.26 19.53 10.72
CA GLY A 97 6.91 20.73 11.27
C GLY A 97 7.69 21.47 10.18
N GLU A 98 8.43 22.53 10.58
CA GLU A 98 9.29 23.24 9.65
C GLU A 98 10.47 22.39 9.19
N GLY A 99 10.50 22.03 7.89
CA GLY A 99 11.60 21.28 7.25
C GLY A 99 11.70 19.81 7.68
N LYS A 100 10.79 19.31 8.50
CA LYS A 100 10.81 17.94 9.00
C LYS A 100 9.42 17.40 9.31
N VAL A 101 9.35 16.08 9.45
CA VAL A 101 8.17 15.37 9.96
C VAL A 101 8.56 14.47 11.12
N THR A 102 7.65 14.32 12.08
CA THR A 102 7.73 13.31 13.13
C THR A 102 6.66 12.28 12.87
N VAL A 103 7.03 11.03 12.73
CA VAL A 103 6.13 9.91 12.45
C VAL A 103 6.13 8.91 13.59
N LYS A 104 4.96 8.31 13.85
CA LYS A 104 4.79 7.16 14.75
C LYS A 104 4.83 5.89 13.91
N GLN A 105 5.90 5.13 14.05
CA GLN A 105 6.07 3.84 13.41
C GLN A 105 5.62 2.72 14.34
N GLU A 106 4.78 1.83 13.87
CA GLU A 106 4.39 0.61 14.56
C GLU A 106 5.50 -0.44 14.47
N THR A 107 5.76 -1.16 15.56
CA THR A 107 6.75 -2.25 15.65
C THR A 107 6.12 -3.43 16.36
N GLU A 108 6.75 -4.62 16.30
CA GLU A 108 6.27 -5.81 17.00
C GLU A 108 6.19 -5.63 18.54
N GLU A 109 7.05 -4.78 19.11
CA GLU A 109 7.12 -4.53 20.55
C GLU A 109 6.36 -3.26 21.00
N GLY A 110 5.79 -2.49 20.05
CA GLY A 110 5.10 -1.25 20.35
C GLY A 110 5.23 -0.22 19.23
N TYR A 111 5.85 0.93 19.50
CA TYR A 111 6.06 1.96 18.48
C TYR A 111 7.34 2.76 18.70
N CYS A 112 7.85 3.34 17.61
CA CYS A 112 8.94 4.30 17.62
C CYS A 112 8.46 5.66 17.13
N MET A 113 9.00 6.74 17.72
CA MET A 113 8.86 8.09 17.19
C MET A 113 10.09 8.41 16.36
N ILE A 114 9.92 8.67 15.07
CA ILE A 114 11.01 8.92 14.13
C ILE A 114 10.87 10.33 13.56
N GLU A 115 11.95 11.10 13.60
CA GLU A 115 12.04 12.40 12.97
C GLU A 115 12.78 12.26 11.64
N SER A 116 12.20 12.77 10.54
CA SER A 116 12.76 12.73 9.19
C SER A 116 12.78 14.11 8.57
N GLY A 117 13.87 14.44 7.87
CA GLY A 117 13.96 15.65 7.06
C GLY A 117 13.13 15.55 5.78
N LEU A 118 12.78 16.70 5.22
CA LEU A 118 12.06 16.80 3.95
C LEU A 118 13.03 17.00 2.77
N PRO A 119 12.74 16.50 1.56
CA PRO A 119 11.59 15.66 1.23
C PRO A 119 11.74 14.22 1.74
N CYS A 120 10.62 13.54 2.05
CA CYS A 120 10.64 12.17 2.51
C CYS A 120 9.49 11.32 1.93
N VAL A 121 9.62 10.00 2.04
CA VAL A 121 8.58 9.02 1.69
C VAL A 121 8.06 8.37 2.97
N VAL A 122 6.74 8.26 3.09
CA VAL A 122 6.08 7.66 4.25
C VAL A 122 5.15 6.56 3.75
N ALA A 123 5.43 5.31 4.13
CA ALA A 123 4.56 4.18 3.86
C ALA A 123 3.62 3.95 5.05
N VAL A 124 2.33 4.25 4.83
CA VAL A 124 1.33 4.28 5.89
C VAL A 124 0.65 2.93 6.09
N ASN A 125 0.48 2.57 7.35
CA ASN A 125 -0.35 1.48 7.81
C ASN A 125 -1.73 2.03 8.21
N LYS A 126 -2.61 1.18 8.76
CA LYS A 126 -3.91 1.60 9.24
C LYS A 126 -3.75 2.59 10.40
N PRO A 127 -4.23 3.85 10.26
CA PRO A 127 -4.15 4.82 11.34
C PRO A 127 -5.17 4.51 12.45
N GLU A 128 -4.96 5.09 13.62
CA GLU A 128 -5.87 4.96 14.77
C GLU A 128 -7.15 5.80 14.63
N TYR A 129 -7.17 6.76 13.71
CA TYR A 129 -8.33 7.64 13.46
C TYR A 129 -9.24 7.09 12.36
N ASP A 130 -10.51 7.46 12.42
CA ASP A 130 -11.50 7.10 11.41
C ASP A 130 -11.26 7.83 10.08
N PRO A 131 -11.32 7.12 8.93
CA PRO A 131 -11.16 7.75 7.64
C PRO A 131 -12.34 8.67 7.33
N ARG A 132 -12.07 9.72 6.55
CA ARG A 132 -13.14 10.60 6.04
C ARG A 132 -13.96 9.86 5.00
N TYR A 133 -15.29 9.93 5.13
CA TYR A 133 -16.22 9.36 4.17
C TYR A 133 -16.76 10.44 3.22
N PRO A 134 -16.89 10.14 1.92
CA PRO A 134 -17.39 11.09 0.97
C PRO A 134 -18.92 11.31 1.14
N THR A 135 -19.34 12.56 1.15
CA THR A 135 -20.76 12.95 1.12
C THR A 135 -21.29 12.97 -0.32
N ILE A 136 -22.61 13.01 -0.49
CA ILE A 136 -23.24 13.18 -1.82
C ILE A 136 -22.72 14.46 -2.49
N LYS A 137 -22.64 15.57 -1.74
CA LYS A 137 -22.16 16.86 -2.25
C LYS A 137 -20.70 16.78 -2.72
N SER A 138 -19.81 16.16 -1.92
CA SER A 138 -18.40 16.03 -2.27
C SER A 138 -18.19 15.08 -3.45
N LYS A 139 -18.96 14.00 -3.57
CA LYS A 139 -18.95 13.10 -4.74
C LYS A 139 -19.36 13.86 -6.02
N MET A 140 -20.41 14.70 -5.94
CA MET A 140 -20.84 15.51 -7.10
C MET A 140 -19.77 16.53 -7.50
N ALA A 141 -19.12 17.16 -6.53
CA ALA A 141 -18.01 18.08 -6.79
C ALA A 141 -16.81 17.36 -7.42
N ALA A 142 -16.44 16.19 -6.89
CA ALA A 142 -15.33 15.38 -7.40
C ALA A 142 -15.55 14.90 -8.84
N ARG A 143 -16.79 14.61 -9.25
CA ARG A 143 -17.10 14.24 -10.64
C ARG A 143 -16.72 15.34 -11.65
N LYS A 144 -16.77 16.60 -11.24
CA LYS A 144 -16.44 17.76 -12.09
C LYS A 144 -14.94 18.07 -12.15
N LYS A 145 -14.16 17.59 -11.18
CA LYS A 145 -12.71 17.79 -11.17
C LYS A 145 -12.07 16.92 -12.26
N PRO A 146 -11.12 17.44 -13.05
CA PRO A 146 -10.39 16.64 -14.03
C PRO A 146 -9.54 15.58 -13.33
N ILE A 147 -9.27 14.50 -14.04
CA ILE A 147 -8.14 13.59 -13.78
C ILE A 147 -7.20 13.81 -14.94
N GLU A 148 -6.00 14.27 -14.64
CA GLU A 148 -4.99 14.50 -15.66
C GLU A 148 -4.27 13.19 -15.99
N GLU A 149 -4.15 12.88 -17.27
CA GLU A 149 -3.40 11.72 -17.74
C GLU A 149 -1.95 12.14 -18.01
N LEU A 150 -1.05 11.32 -17.51
CA LEU A 150 0.37 11.42 -17.74
C LEU A 150 0.79 10.33 -18.73
N ALA A 151 1.83 10.60 -19.51
CA ALA A 151 2.42 9.55 -20.32
C ALA A 151 3.06 8.53 -19.39
N ALA A 152 2.75 7.23 -19.58
CA ALA A 152 3.53 6.19 -18.94
C ALA A 152 4.91 6.17 -19.61
N GLU A 153 5.97 6.42 -18.86
CA GLU A 153 7.33 6.23 -19.37
C GLU A 153 7.68 4.74 -19.29
N GLU A 154 8.43 4.25 -20.29
CA GLU A 154 8.97 2.90 -20.24
C GLU A 154 10.00 2.80 -19.10
N ALA A 155 9.56 2.37 -17.93
CA ALA A 155 10.39 2.22 -16.74
C ALA A 155 11.34 1.00 -16.78
N GLY A 156 11.41 0.35 -17.93
CA GLY A 156 12.23 -0.83 -18.20
C GLY A 156 11.45 -2.15 -18.11
N ALA A 157 12.13 -3.25 -18.35
CA ALA A 157 11.53 -4.58 -18.26
C ALA A 157 11.44 -5.05 -16.79
N ALA A 158 10.35 -5.72 -16.46
CA ALA A 158 10.20 -6.38 -15.17
C ALA A 158 11.32 -7.41 -14.96
N GLN A 159 11.87 -7.48 -13.77
CA GLN A 159 12.90 -8.46 -13.37
C GLN A 159 12.29 -9.79 -12.92
N VAL A 160 10.97 -9.80 -12.71
CA VAL A 160 10.21 -10.95 -12.20
C VAL A 160 9.05 -11.25 -13.15
N GLU A 161 8.87 -12.53 -13.48
CA GLU A 161 7.76 -13.03 -14.28
C GLU A 161 6.77 -13.80 -13.41
N VAL A 162 5.48 -13.48 -13.49
CA VAL A 162 4.42 -14.24 -12.84
C VAL A 162 4.06 -15.45 -13.69
N LEU A 163 4.61 -16.61 -13.34
CA LEU A 163 4.38 -17.84 -14.10
C LEU A 163 2.96 -18.39 -13.92
N ARG A 164 2.38 -18.24 -12.74
CA ARG A 164 1.07 -18.81 -12.44
C ARG A 164 0.42 -18.16 -11.21
N VAL A 165 -0.87 -17.88 -11.30
CA VAL A 165 -1.73 -17.51 -10.18
C VAL A 165 -2.75 -18.63 -9.97
N TYR A 166 -2.92 -19.09 -8.73
CA TYR A 166 -3.87 -20.15 -8.40
C TYR A 166 -4.43 -20.00 -6.99
N ALA A 167 -5.66 -20.46 -6.80
CA ALA A 167 -6.24 -20.52 -5.48
C ALA A 167 -5.55 -21.62 -4.64
N PRO A 168 -5.19 -21.35 -3.38
CA PRO A 168 -4.64 -22.38 -2.51
C PRO A 168 -5.64 -23.53 -2.31
N ALA A 169 -5.14 -24.73 -2.05
CA ALA A 169 -6.01 -25.86 -1.73
C ALA A 169 -6.85 -25.53 -0.49
N LYS A 170 -8.12 -25.88 -0.56
CA LYS A 170 -9.00 -25.74 0.61
C LYS A 170 -8.46 -26.55 1.78
N ARG A 171 -8.39 -25.94 2.95
CA ARG A 171 -8.01 -26.66 4.17
C ARG A 171 -9.02 -27.79 4.41
N ALA A 172 -8.52 -28.96 4.77
CA ALA A 172 -9.37 -30.05 5.23
C ALA A 172 -10.14 -29.63 6.49
N ALA A 173 -11.30 -30.20 6.70
CA ALA A 173 -12.04 -30.00 7.93
C ALA A 173 -11.17 -30.45 9.12
N GLY A 174 -11.18 -29.67 10.20
CA GLY A 174 -10.49 -30.05 11.43
C GLY A 174 -11.10 -31.31 12.04
N VAL A 175 -10.29 -32.02 12.81
CA VAL A 175 -10.73 -33.20 13.57
C VAL A 175 -11.51 -32.75 14.80
N LYS A 176 -12.72 -33.29 14.96
CA LYS A 176 -13.54 -33.10 16.16
C LYS A 176 -13.44 -34.34 17.02
N ILE A 177 -12.79 -34.23 18.17
CA ILE A 177 -12.68 -35.31 19.15
C ILE A 177 -13.98 -35.29 19.99
N LYS A 178 -14.67 -36.43 20.03
CA LYS A 178 -15.82 -36.67 20.88
C LYS A 178 -15.49 -37.80 21.84
N ALA A 179 -15.20 -37.49 23.08
CA ALA A 179 -15.04 -38.46 24.16
C ALA A 179 -15.99 -38.09 25.30
N GLU A 180 -16.45 -39.09 26.06
CA GLU A 180 -17.32 -38.87 27.22
C GLU A 180 -16.54 -38.26 28.38
N ASP A 181 -15.24 -38.61 28.52
CA ASP A 181 -14.32 -38.06 29.49
C ASP A 181 -13.48 -36.92 28.86
N PRO A 182 -13.51 -35.71 29.44
CA PRO A 182 -12.64 -34.61 28.97
C PRO A 182 -11.14 -34.93 29.00
N ALA A 183 -10.66 -35.74 29.98
CA ALA A 183 -9.26 -36.11 30.07
C ALA A 183 -8.82 -37.01 28.87
N GLU A 184 -9.69 -37.92 28.44
CA GLU A 184 -9.46 -38.72 27.25
C GLU A 184 -9.41 -37.86 25.99
N ALA A 185 -10.34 -36.89 25.83
CA ALA A 185 -10.36 -35.98 24.71
C ALA A 185 -9.05 -35.17 24.62
N VAL A 186 -8.53 -34.67 25.74
CA VAL A 186 -7.26 -33.94 25.82
C VAL A 186 -6.10 -34.84 25.43
N SER A 187 -6.05 -36.08 25.95
CA SER A 187 -4.96 -37.03 25.63
C SER A 187 -4.93 -37.36 24.14
N GLN A 188 -6.09 -37.56 23.52
CA GLN A 188 -6.18 -37.80 22.07
C GLN A 188 -5.72 -36.57 21.28
N ALA A 189 -6.11 -35.35 21.68
CA ALA A 189 -5.69 -34.11 21.05
C ALA A 189 -4.16 -33.94 21.09
N LEU A 190 -3.57 -34.14 22.27
CA LEU A 190 -2.11 -34.03 22.45
C LEU A 190 -1.35 -35.07 21.60
N ALA A 191 -1.84 -36.31 21.55
CA ALA A 191 -1.23 -37.34 20.71
C ALA A 191 -1.25 -36.96 19.22
N MET A 192 -2.39 -36.44 18.70
CA MET A 192 -2.51 -35.97 17.33
C MET A 192 -1.62 -34.76 17.03
N MET A 193 -1.51 -33.83 17.96
CA MET A 193 -0.66 -32.65 17.81
C MET A 193 0.82 -33.05 17.79
N SER A 194 1.22 -34.00 18.63
CA SER A 194 2.58 -34.52 18.65
C SER A 194 2.91 -35.28 17.37
N GLU A 195 2.01 -36.15 16.87
CA GLU A 195 2.17 -36.84 15.59
C GLU A 195 2.31 -35.88 14.43
N ALA A 196 1.54 -34.79 14.43
CA ALA A 196 1.60 -33.71 13.45
C ALA A 196 2.81 -32.79 13.63
N LYS A 197 3.65 -33.01 14.66
CA LYS A 197 4.79 -32.13 15.04
C LYS A 197 4.38 -30.68 15.25
N ALA A 198 3.19 -30.47 15.80
CA ALA A 198 2.68 -29.14 16.13
C ALA A 198 3.07 -28.72 17.56
N ILE A 199 3.45 -29.69 18.40
CA ILE A 199 4.04 -29.57 19.75
C ILE A 199 5.17 -30.54 19.91
#